data_aeb686ced480cda5ec9d84e84b2aa8c0
#
_entry.id   aeb686ced480cda5ec9d84e84b2aa8c0
#
_cell.length_a   1.000
_cell.length_b   1.000
_cell.length_c   1.000
_cell.angle_alpha   90.00
_cell.angle_beta   90.00
_cell.angle_gamma   90.00
#
_symmetry.space_group_name_H-M   'P 1'
#
loop_
_entity.id
_entity.type
_entity.pdbx_description
1 polymer ?
#
loop_
_entity_poly.entity_id
_entity_poly.type
_entity_poly.pdbx_seq_one_letter_code
_entity_poly.pdbx_strand_id
1 'polypeptide(L)'
;MDSRGGQKEKIMAITKEIVQDKIEVVGDFKHIQVRTATIIEEDGVELSRSFHRHVIAPDSDSSGESADVKAMVAQFHTDSVKAAYKKHQENSSKVE
;
A
#
# COMPACT_ATOMS: atom_id res chain seq x y z
N MET A 1 -6.55 43.69 6.15
CA MET A 1 -6.66 42.96 6.21
C MET A 1 -6.76 42.36 6.18
N ASP A 2 -6.44 42.39 6.07
CA ASP A 2 -6.45 41.63 6.02
C ASP A 2 -6.23 41.04 6.11
N SER A 3 -5.86 41.49 5.99
CA SER A 3 -5.59 40.81 5.96
C SER A 3 -5.63 40.28 6.25
N ARG A 4 -5.18 40.48 6.10
CA ARG A 4 -5.21 39.77 6.47
C ARG A 4 -5.27 39.08 6.43
N GLY A 5 -5.10 39.30 6.25
CA GLY A 5 -5.14 38.49 6.18
C GLY A 5 -4.74 37.98 6.03
N GLY A 6 -4.69 38.35 5.83
CA GLY A 6 -3.94 37.57 5.17
C GLY A 6 -3.14 36.55 5.70
N GLN A 7 -2.47 36.54 6.40
CA GLN A 7 -1.79 35.52 6.82
C GLN A 7 -2.50 34.44 7.34
N LYS A 8 -3.52 34.65 7.81
CA LYS A 8 -4.21 33.60 8.37
C LYS A 8 -4.62 32.64 7.36
N GLU A 9 -4.71 33.07 6.21
CA GLU A 9 -5.21 32.18 5.30
C GLU A 9 -4.25 31.13 4.95
N LYS A 10 -3.01 31.31 5.20
CA LYS A 10 -2.16 30.29 4.90
C LYS A 10 -2.36 29.07 5.64
N ILE A 11 -2.87 29.17 6.79
CA ILE A 11 -3.07 28.04 7.60
C ILE A 11 -4.05 27.11 7.00
N MET A 12 -4.87 27.59 6.13
CA MET A 12 -5.85 26.75 5.53
C MET A 12 -5.29 25.85 4.48
N ALA A 13 -4.04 25.97 4.14
CA ALA A 13 -3.44 25.16 3.10
C ALA A 13 -2.73 23.92 3.60
N ILE A 14 -3.14 23.41 4.72
CA ILE A 14 -2.65 22.14 5.21
C ILE A 14 -3.39 21.05 4.45
N THR A 15 -2.65 20.15 3.79
CA THR A 15 -3.23 19.07 3.02
C THR A 15 -2.68 17.75 3.47
N LYS A 16 -3.44 16.70 3.24
CA LYS A 16 -3.04 15.32 3.53
C LYS A 16 -3.24 14.51 2.27
N GLU A 17 -2.21 13.85 1.85
CA GLU A 17 -2.28 12.99 0.68
C GLU A 17 -1.89 11.58 1.08
N ILE A 18 -2.63 10.59 0.61
CA ILE A 18 -2.34 9.19 0.87
C ILE A 18 -2.11 8.52 -0.46
N VAL A 19 -0.91 7.99 -0.68
CA VAL A 19 -0.56 7.37 -1.95
C VAL A 19 0.11 6.03 -1.72
N GLN A 20 -0.14 5.08 -2.61
CA GLN A 20 0.61 3.82 -2.60
C GLN A 20 1.84 4.07 -3.45
N ASP A 21 2.95 4.40 -2.80
CA ASP A 21 4.14 4.85 -3.51
C ASP A 21 5.09 3.73 -3.91
N LYS A 22 4.80 2.49 -3.51
CA LYS A 22 5.63 1.38 -3.90
C LYS A 22 4.82 0.09 -3.84
N ILE A 23 4.82 -0.67 -4.93
CA ILE A 23 4.16 -1.95 -5.00
C ILE A 23 5.17 -2.92 -5.60
N GLU A 24 5.48 -4.00 -4.87
CA GLU A 24 6.50 -4.95 -5.28
C GLU A 24 5.96 -6.37 -5.24
N VAL A 25 6.45 -7.21 -6.15
CA VAL A 25 6.15 -8.62 -6.13
C VAL A 25 7.41 -9.33 -5.66
N VAL A 26 7.31 -10.13 -4.62
CA VAL A 26 8.48 -10.70 -3.95
C VAL A 26 8.33 -12.19 -3.78
N GLY A 27 9.42 -12.91 -4.02
CA GLY A 27 9.53 -14.32 -3.69
C GLY A 27 8.85 -15.25 -4.67
N ASP A 28 9.00 -16.55 -4.41
CA ASP A 28 8.50 -17.59 -5.29
C ASP A 28 6.99 -17.62 -5.34
N PHE A 29 6.33 -17.19 -4.28
CA PHE A 29 4.89 -17.23 -4.21
C PHE A 29 4.26 -15.88 -4.54
N LYS A 30 5.07 -14.96 -5.08
CA LYS A 30 4.57 -13.68 -5.58
C LYS A 30 3.77 -12.89 -4.55
N HIS A 31 4.31 -12.81 -3.33
CA HIS A 31 3.70 -11.94 -2.33
C HIS A 31 3.76 -10.50 -2.84
N ILE A 32 2.69 -9.76 -2.70
CA ILE A 32 2.64 -8.38 -3.16
C ILE A 32 2.79 -7.49 -1.93
N GLN A 33 3.86 -6.69 -1.91
CA GLN A 33 4.13 -5.76 -0.82
C GLN A 33 3.73 -4.37 -1.26
N VAL A 34 2.90 -3.72 -0.46
CA VAL A 34 2.39 -2.39 -0.77
C VAL A 34 2.86 -1.43 0.32
N ARG A 35 3.47 -0.34 -0.09
CA ARG A 35 3.83 0.72 0.85
C ARG A 35 2.90 1.91 0.60
N THR A 36 2.25 2.36 1.65
CA THR A 36 1.36 3.50 1.58
C THR A 36 2.03 4.67 2.31
N ALA A 37 2.17 5.79 1.63
CA ALA A 37 2.74 6.99 2.23
C ALA A 37 1.64 7.96 2.58
N THR A 38 1.71 8.52 3.77
CA THR A 38 0.81 9.60 4.19
C THR A 38 1.67 10.86 4.25
N ILE A 39 1.32 11.85 3.46
CA ILE A 39 2.11 13.06 3.28
C ILE A 39 1.31 14.25 3.76
N ILE A 40 1.88 15.00 4.68
CA ILE A 40 1.26 16.22 5.19
C ILE A 40 2.06 17.40 4.66
N GLU A 41 1.37 18.34 4.04
CA GLU A 41 1.99 19.52 3.46
C GLU A 41 1.31 20.78 3.95
N GLU A 42 2.09 21.85 4.01
CA GLU A 42 1.56 23.18 4.27
C GLU A 42 2.04 24.08 3.15
N ASP A 43 1.10 24.68 2.43
CA ASP A 43 1.40 25.56 1.30
C ASP A 43 2.33 24.92 0.28
N GLY A 44 2.14 23.64 0.03
CA GLY A 44 2.94 22.91 -0.95
C GLY A 44 4.27 22.40 -0.44
N VAL A 45 4.58 22.66 0.83
CA VAL A 45 5.84 22.21 1.43
C VAL A 45 5.57 21.01 2.33
N GLU A 46 6.29 19.93 2.12
CA GLU A 46 6.08 18.71 2.91
C GLU A 46 6.56 18.92 4.33
N LEU A 47 5.67 18.69 5.29
CA LEU A 47 6.00 18.77 6.70
C LEU A 47 6.34 17.42 7.28
N SER A 48 5.64 16.38 6.85
CA SER A 48 5.92 15.04 7.35
C SER A 48 5.48 14.00 6.36
N ARG A 49 6.10 12.83 6.45
CA ARG A 49 5.76 11.70 5.60
C ARG A 49 5.91 10.45 6.44
N SER A 50 4.87 9.65 6.49
CA SER A 50 4.92 8.39 7.21
C SER A 50 4.55 7.26 6.26
N PHE A 51 4.97 6.06 6.59
CA PHE A 51 4.78 4.91 5.73
C PHE A 51 4.10 3.77 6.46
N HIS A 52 3.27 3.06 5.74
CA HIS A 52 2.66 1.85 6.24
C HIS A 52 2.82 0.78 5.18
N ARG A 53 3.22 -0.41 5.57
CA ARG A 53 3.37 -1.52 4.63
C ARG A 53 2.40 -2.62 4.95
N HIS A 54 1.85 -3.23 3.91
CA HIS A 54 1.07 -4.44 4.09
C HIS A 54 1.39 -5.41 2.95
N VAL A 55 1.07 -6.67 3.16
CA VAL A 55 1.42 -7.73 2.23
C VAL A 55 0.16 -8.48 1.85
N ILE A 56 0.03 -8.78 0.56
CA ILE A 56 -1.06 -9.60 0.05
C ILE A 56 -0.46 -10.94 -0.36
N ALA A 57 -0.79 -12.00 0.37
CA ALA A 57 -0.35 -13.34 0.06
C ALA A 57 -1.27 -13.95 -1.00
N PRO A 58 -0.84 -15.03 -1.67
CA PRO A 58 -1.69 -15.64 -2.72
C PRO A 58 -3.07 -16.07 -2.25
N ASP A 59 -3.23 -16.35 -0.96
CA ASP A 59 -4.52 -16.78 -0.42
C ASP A 59 -5.29 -15.65 0.26
N SER A 60 -4.81 -14.42 0.15
CA SER A 60 -5.47 -13.28 0.79
C SER A 60 -6.61 -12.75 -0.05
N ASP A 61 -7.58 -12.15 0.61
CA ASP A 61 -8.69 -11.49 -0.06
C ASP A 61 -8.20 -10.10 -0.49
N SER A 62 -8.23 -9.84 -1.79
CA SER A 62 -7.79 -8.56 -2.32
C SER A 62 -8.92 -7.62 -2.69
N SER A 63 -10.16 -7.95 -2.31
CA SER A 63 -11.31 -7.17 -2.74
C SER A 63 -11.29 -5.73 -2.27
N GLY A 64 -10.62 -5.45 -1.15
CA GLY A 64 -10.51 -4.08 -0.63
C GLY A 64 -9.28 -3.33 -1.10
N GLU A 65 -8.49 -3.90 -2.00
CA GLU A 65 -7.24 -3.28 -2.44
C GLU A 65 -7.49 -2.29 -3.59
N SER A 66 -6.48 -1.49 -3.89
CA SER A 66 -6.58 -0.54 -4.99
C SER A 66 -6.64 -1.26 -6.33
N ALA A 67 -7.05 -0.55 -7.36
CA ALA A 67 -7.13 -1.13 -8.71
C ALA A 67 -5.77 -1.64 -9.18
N ASP A 68 -4.70 -0.92 -8.86
CA ASP A 68 -3.35 -1.35 -9.25
C ASP A 68 -2.96 -2.64 -8.54
N VAL A 69 -3.24 -2.76 -7.26
CA VAL A 69 -2.92 -3.97 -6.50
C VAL A 69 -3.77 -5.13 -7.00
N LYS A 70 -5.06 -4.90 -7.27
CA LYS A 70 -5.91 -5.96 -7.81
C LYS A 70 -5.41 -6.45 -9.16
N ALA A 71 -4.92 -5.56 -9.99
CA ALA A 71 -4.36 -5.94 -11.29
C ALA A 71 -3.13 -6.82 -11.11
N MET A 72 -2.30 -6.51 -10.14
CA MET A 72 -1.12 -7.33 -9.84
C MET A 72 -1.51 -8.68 -9.27
N VAL A 73 -2.54 -8.73 -8.43
CA VAL A 73 -3.05 -10.00 -7.92
C VAL A 73 -3.53 -10.87 -9.09
N ALA A 74 -4.27 -10.29 -10.03
CA ALA A 74 -4.77 -11.04 -11.18
C ALA A 74 -3.61 -11.55 -12.05
N GLN A 75 -2.55 -10.77 -12.15
CA GLN A 75 -1.41 -11.13 -12.97
C GLN A 75 -0.55 -12.21 -12.33
N PHE A 76 -0.29 -12.11 -11.04
CA PHE A 76 0.71 -12.94 -10.36
C PHE A 76 0.13 -14.03 -9.47
N HIS A 77 -1.06 -13.85 -8.91
CA HIS A 77 -1.66 -14.86 -8.04
C HIS A 77 -2.52 -15.79 -8.88
N THR A 78 -1.85 -16.54 -9.74
CA THR A 78 -2.52 -17.50 -10.62
C THR A 78 -2.94 -18.73 -9.81
N ASP A 79 -3.76 -19.59 -10.39
CA ASP A 79 -4.16 -20.83 -9.73
C ASP A 79 -2.96 -21.68 -9.37
N SER A 80 -1.96 -21.69 -10.24
CA SER A 80 -0.73 -22.42 -10.02
C SER A 80 0.02 -21.91 -8.79
N VAL A 81 0.15 -20.60 -8.66
CA VAL A 81 0.83 -19.97 -7.53
C VAL A 81 0.04 -20.22 -6.25
N LYS A 82 -1.28 -20.10 -6.31
CA LYS A 82 -2.12 -20.32 -5.12
C LYS A 82 -2.00 -21.76 -4.64
N ALA A 83 -1.99 -22.71 -5.56
CA ALA A 83 -1.85 -24.13 -5.21
C ALA A 83 -0.48 -24.42 -4.61
N ALA A 84 0.57 -23.84 -5.17
CA ALA A 84 1.92 -24.04 -4.65
C ALA A 84 2.06 -23.44 -3.24
N TYR A 85 1.47 -22.28 -3.03
CA TYR A 85 1.53 -21.64 -1.73
C TYR A 85 0.78 -22.46 -0.68
N LYS A 86 -0.39 -22.97 -1.03
CA LYS A 86 -1.16 -23.79 -0.13
C LYS A 86 -0.40 -25.04 0.27
N LYS A 87 0.23 -25.68 -0.72
CA LYS A 87 1.01 -26.86 -0.46
C LYS A 87 2.21 -26.56 0.43
N HIS A 88 2.85 -25.42 0.23
CA HIS A 88 3.97 -25.00 1.04
C HIS A 88 3.53 -24.82 2.50
N GLN A 89 2.38 -24.19 2.71
CA GLN A 89 1.86 -23.99 4.06
C GLN A 89 1.52 -25.30 4.73
N GLU A 90 0.94 -26.24 3.99
CA GLU A 90 0.61 -27.54 4.54
C GLU A 90 1.87 -28.32 4.91
N ASN A 91 2.89 -28.24 4.07
CA ASN A 91 4.15 -28.90 4.37
C ASN A 91 4.84 -28.28 5.57
N SER A 92 4.80 -26.97 5.69
CA SER A 92 5.38 -26.29 6.84
C SER A 92 4.69 -26.70 8.12
N SER A 93 3.39 -26.86 8.08
CA SER A 93 2.64 -27.28 9.25
C SER A 93 3.01 -28.68 9.68
N LYS A 94 3.33 -29.54 8.72
CA LYS A 94 3.65 -30.90 9.06
C LYS A 94 5.06 -31.09 9.59
N VAL A 95 5.91 -30.14 9.34
CA VAL A 95 7.29 -30.29 9.73
C VAL A 95 7.50 -30.21 11.21
N GLU A 96 6.64 -29.51 11.93
CA GLU A 96 6.82 -29.45 13.32
C GLU A 96 6.21 -30.58 13.98
#